data_abbe54729a578092b6f260b7d0314c7a
#
_entry.id   abbe54729a578092b6f260b7d0314c7a
#
_cell.length_a   1.000
_cell.length_b   1.000
_cell.length_c   1.000
_cell.angle_alpha   90.00
_cell.angle_beta   90.00
_cell.angle_gamma   90.00
#
_symmetry.space_group_name_H-M   'P 1'
#
loop_
_entity.id
_entity.type
_entity.pdbx_description
1 polymer ?
#
loop_
_entity_poly.entity_id
_entity_poly.type
_entity_poly.pdbx_seq_one_letter_code
_entity_poly.pdbx_strand_id
1 'polypeptide(L)'
;GAIGPYKGGLRFQKNVYEGIIKFLGFEQTFKNSLTGLPIGGAKGGSDFDPAGKSDAEVMRFCQSFMTALYRYIGPDIDVPAGDMGVGGREIGYLYGQYRRLKGVWENGVLTGKGMSYGGSLIRPEATGYGAVYYLQEVLKHENDTIEGKRLAISGYGNVGWGIMKKAA
;
A
#
# COMPACT_ATOMS: atom_id res chain seq x y z
N GLY A 1 -1.08 14.82 -8.05
CA GLY A 1 -2.50 15.06 -8.29
C GLY A 1 -2.82 15.67 -9.65
N ALA A 2 -1.81 15.99 -10.49
CA ALA A 2 -2.07 16.66 -11.77
C ALA A 2 -2.84 15.78 -12.78
N ILE A 3 -2.69 14.46 -12.68
CA ILE A 3 -3.30 13.52 -13.64
C ILE A 3 -4.44 12.69 -13.05
N GLY A 4 -4.73 12.82 -11.77
CA GLY A 4 -5.80 12.08 -11.10
C GLY A 4 -5.71 12.13 -9.58
N PRO A 5 -6.62 11.42 -8.88
CA PRO A 5 -6.64 11.37 -7.43
C PRO A 5 -5.31 10.90 -6.84
N TYR A 6 -4.95 11.43 -5.69
CA TYR A 6 -3.76 10.97 -4.97
C TYR A 6 -3.95 9.55 -4.47
N LYS A 7 -2.97 8.70 -4.69
CA LYS A 7 -3.03 7.27 -4.36
C LYS A 7 -1.76 6.81 -3.67
N GLY A 8 -1.88 6.19 -2.50
CA GLY A 8 -0.74 5.63 -1.81
C GLY A 8 -1.05 5.01 -0.47
N GLY A 9 -0.06 4.36 0.14
CA GLY A 9 -0.22 3.61 1.38
C GLY A 9 -0.17 4.47 2.63
N LEU A 10 -0.83 3.98 3.69
CA LEU A 10 -0.66 4.43 5.05
C LEU A 10 0.37 3.54 5.75
N ARG A 11 1.39 4.14 6.37
CA ARG A 11 2.41 3.41 7.14
C ARG A 11 2.22 3.63 8.63
N PHE A 12 2.04 2.55 9.39
CA PHE A 12 1.99 2.59 10.86
C PHE A 12 3.21 1.89 11.43
N GLN A 13 4.14 2.67 11.96
CA GLN A 13 5.40 2.17 12.53
C GLN A 13 5.99 3.22 13.47
N LYS A 14 6.53 2.78 14.60
CA LYS A 14 7.04 3.64 15.70
C LYS A 14 8.03 4.74 15.28
N ASN A 15 8.72 4.59 14.15
CA ASN A 15 9.73 5.54 13.70
C ASN A 15 9.23 6.45 12.57
N VAL A 16 7.94 6.42 12.25
CA VAL A 16 7.36 7.28 11.22
C VAL A 16 7.35 8.72 11.68
N TYR A 17 7.84 9.61 10.85
CA TYR A 17 7.79 11.06 11.03
C TYR A 17 7.58 11.74 9.66
N GLU A 18 7.34 13.03 9.67
CA GLU A 18 6.97 13.79 8.47
C GLU A 18 7.96 13.63 7.31
N GLY A 19 9.28 13.63 7.59
CA GLY A 19 10.32 13.47 6.57
C GLY A 19 10.23 12.12 5.85
N ILE A 20 9.97 11.03 6.58
CA ILE A 20 9.74 9.71 5.99
C ILE A 20 8.51 9.74 5.07
N ILE A 21 7.40 10.31 5.52
CA ILE A 21 6.17 10.37 4.73
C ILE A 21 6.35 11.22 3.47
N LYS A 22 7.04 12.34 3.56
CA LYS A 22 7.39 13.18 2.38
C LYS A 22 8.22 12.40 1.37
N PHE A 23 9.26 11.70 1.82
CA PHE A 23 10.12 10.89 0.96
C PHE A 23 9.33 9.77 0.29
N LEU A 24 8.52 9.02 1.05
CA LEU A 24 7.69 7.96 0.51
C LEU A 24 6.63 8.48 -0.48
N GLY A 25 6.07 9.67 -0.23
CA GLY A 25 5.16 10.33 -1.17
C GLY A 25 5.84 10.71 -2.48
N PHE A 26 7.08 11.17 -2.40
CA PHE A 26 7.91 11.43 -3.56
C PHE A 26 8.14 10.15 -4.38
N GLU A 27 8.58 9.05 -3.75
CA GLU A 27 8.73 7.76 -4.43
C GLU A 27 7.41 7.28 -5.05
N GLN A 28 6.29 7.41 -4.32
CA GLN A 28 4.99 6.98 -4.81
C GLN A 28 4.53 7.77 -6.04
N THR A 29 4.92 9.03 -6.15
CA THR A 29 4.62 9.87 -7.33
C THR A 29 5.27 9.28 -8.58
N PHE A 30 6.55 8.93 -8.53
CA PHE A 30 7.23 8.27 -9.65
C PHE A 30 6.64 6.89 -9.94
N LYS A 31 6.44 6.09 -8.90
CA LYS A 31 5.84 4.76 -9.03
C LYS A 31 4.50 4.81 -9.77
N ASN A 32 3.61 5.72 -9.39
CA ASN A 32 2.28 5.82 -10.00
C ASN A 32 2.35 6.38 -11.42
N SER A 33 3.20 7.36 -11.69
CA SER A 33 3.37 7.95 -13.02
C SER A 33 3.86 6.92 -14.06
N LEU A 34 4.68 5.96 -13.64
CA LEU A 34 5.20 4.90 -14.52
C LEU A 34 4.16 3.82 -14.86
N THR A 35 3.01 3.80 -14.20
CA THR A 35 1.92 2.86 -14.54
C THR A 35 1.12 3.27 -15.77
N GLY A 36 1.18 4.52 -16.19
CA GLY A 36 0.32 5.09 -17.22
C GLY A 36 -1.14 5.30 -16.78
N LEU A 37 -1.47 5.03 -15.52
CA LEU A 37 -2.82 5.24 -14.99
C LEU A 37 -3.02 6.69 -14.52
N PRO A 38 -4.25 7.23 -14.60
CA PRO A 38 -4.56 8.59 -14.18
C PRO A 38 -4.67 8.70 -12.63
N ILE A 39 -3.59 8.42 -11.94
CA ILE A 39 -3.48 8.48 -10.47
C ILE A 39 -2.26 9.28 -10.05
N GLY A 40 -2.44 10.16 -9.06
CA GLY A 40 -1.36 10.87 -8.39
C GLY A 40 -0.64 10.01 -7.35
N GLY A 41 0.44 10.51 -6.76
CA GLY A 41 1.19 9.83 -5.70
C GLY A 41 0.94 10.45 -4.35
N ALA A 42 0.72 9.62 -3.33
CA ALA A 42 0.59 10.06 -1.95
C ALA A 42 1.13 9.02 -0.97
N LYS A 43 1.42 9.47 0.24
CA LYS A 43 1.66 8.64 1.41
C LYS A 43 1.12 9.32 2.66
N GLY A 44 0.68 8.51 3.59
CA GLY A 44 0.30 8.95 4.93
C GLY A 44 0.83 7.98 5.98
N GLY A 45 0.61 8.29 7.23
CA GLY A 45 1.02 7.37 8.29
C GLY A 45 0.94 7.94 9.69
N SER A 46 1.43 7.16 10.63
CA SER A 46 1.56 7.50 12.02
C SER A 46 2.72 6.75 12.66
N ASP A 47 3.25 7.29 13.74
CA ASP A 47 4.22 6.65 14.61
C ASP A 47 3.61 5.55 15.52
N PHE A 48 2.31 5.30 15.41
CA PHE A 48 1.67 4.15 16.05
C PHE A 48 2.23 2.84 15.49
N ASP A 49 2.71 1.97 16.37
CA ASP A 49 3.20 0.65 15.99
C ASP A 49 2.14 -0.41 16.36
N PRO A 50 1.52 -1.08 15.37
CA PRO A 50 0.55 -2.15 15.64
C PRO A 50 1.19 -3.44 16.15
N ALA A 51 2.52 -3.59 16.05
CA ALA A 51 3.21 -4.79 16.50
C ALA A 51 3.03 -5.00 18.01
N GLY A 52 2.63 -6.21 18.42
CA GLY A 52 2.38 -6.56 19.81
C GLY A 52 1.12 -5.95 20.44
N LYS A 53 0.33 -5.21 19.68
CA LYS A 53 -0.96 -4.67 20.12
C LYS A 53 -2.10 -5.66 19.86
N SER A 54 -3.09 -5.66 20.76
CA SER A 54 -4.32 -6.42 20.55
C SER A 54 -5.15 -5.85 19.40
N ASP A 55 -6.01 -6.68 18.82
CA ASP A 55 -6.95 -6.26 17.77
C ASP A 55 -7.83 -5.09 18.22
N ALA A 56 -8.25 -5.09 19.48
CA ALA A 56 -9.05 -4.02 20.05
C ALA A 56 -8.29 -2.68 20.12
N GLU A 57 -7.01 -2.70 20.46
CA GLU A 57 -6.16 -1.50 20.46
C GLU A 57 -5.96 -0.96 19.06
N VAL A 58 -5.62 -1.84 18.12
CA VAL A 58 -5.44 -1.47 16.71
C VAL A 58 -6.73 -0.92 16.12
N MET A 59 -7.86 -1.57 16.40
CA MET A 59 -9.18 -1.08 15.95
C MET A 59 -9.49 0.32 16.48
N ARG A 60 -9.31 0.57 17.78
CA ARG A 60 -9.54 1.90 18.37
C ARG A 60 -8.64 2.96 17.74
N PHE A 61 -7.37 2.63 17.53
CA PHE A 61 -6.46 3.54 16.84
C PHE A 61 -6.94 3.85 15.42
N CYS A 62 -7.25 2.84 14.61
CA CYS A 62 -7.75 3.01 13.25
C CYS A 62 -9.03 3.84 13.20
N GLN A 63 -9.95 3.63 14.15
CA GLN A 63 -11.18 4.41 14.25
C GLN A 63 -10.89 5.89 14.57
N SER A 64 -10.00 6.16 15.52
CA SER A 64 -9.58 7.52 15.87
C SER A 64 -8.87 8.20 14.70
N PHE A 65 -7.93 7.51 14.06
CA PHE A 65 -7.20 8.00 12.89
C PHE A 65 -8.15 8.34 11.74
N MET A 66 -9.09 7.46 11.43
CA MET A 66 -10.07 7.71 10.37
C MET A 66 -11.03 8.84 10.72
N THR A 67 -11.37 9.03 11.99
CA THR A 67 -12.23 10.15 12.43
C THR A 67 -11.56 11.51 12.16
N ALA A 68 -10.24 11.58 12.23
CA ALA A 68 -9.49 12.79 11.83
C ALA A 68 -9.33 12.90 10.30
N LEU A 69 -9.18 11.76 9.61
CA LEU A 69 -8.81 11.72 8.19
C LEU A 69 -9.99 11.83 7.21
N TYR A 70 -11.17 11.32 7.56
CA TYR A 70 -12.27 11.06 6.60
C TYR A 70 -12.73 12.27 5.79
N ARG A 71 -12.50 13.49 6.30
CA ARG A 71 -12.88 14.75 5.61
C ARG A 71 -11.97 15.10 4.45
N TYR A 72 -10.78 14.51 4.40
CA TYR A 72 -9.72 14.84 3.45
C TYR A 72 -9.55 13.78 2.37
N ILE A 73 -10.26 12.66 2.48
CA ILE A 73 -10.17 11.53 1.56
C ILE A 73 -11.49 11.26 0.83
N GLY A 74 -11.39 10.62 -0.29
CA GLY A 74 -12.55 10.24 -1.11
C GLY A 74 -12.09 9.54 -2.38
N PRO A 75 -13.01 8.86 -3.11
CA PRO A 75 -12.67 8.14 -4.34
C PRO A 75 -11.94 8.98 -5.40
N ASP A 76 -12.25 10.28 -5.43
CA ASP A 76 -11.75 11.21 -6.44
C ASP A 76 -10.80 12.28 -5.84
N ILE A 77 -10.37 12.13 -4.60
CA ILE A 77 -9.49 13.07 -3.89
C ILE A 77 -8.21 12.35 -3.50
N ASP A 78 -8.21 11.75 -2.33
CA ASP A 78 -7.10 10.96 -1.78
C ASP A 78 -7.59 9.54 -1.51
N VAL A 79 -6.89 8.55 -2.05
CA VAL A 79 -7.25 7.13 -1.93
C VAL A 79 -6.14 6.39 -1.18
N PRO A 80 -6.26 6.24 0.14
CA PRO A 80 -5.32 5.46 0.93
C PRO A 80 -5.32 3.96 0.59
N ALA A 81 -4.21 3.32 0.93
CA ALA A 81 -3.99 1.88 0.75
C ALA A 81 -3.20 1.31 1.94
N GLY A 82 -2.95 0.01 1.90
CA GLY A 82 -2.03 -0.63 2.82
C GLY A 82 -0.56 -0.30 2.52
N ASP A 83 0.24 -0.34 3.56
CA ASP A 83 1.70 -0.28 3.55
C ASP A 83 2.21 -0.97 4.83
N MET A 84 3.45 -0.76 5.20
CA MET A 84 4.03 -1.33 6.42
C MET A 84 3.17 -1.00 7.65
N GLY A 85 2.77 -2.02 8.42
CA GLY A 85 1.89 -1.90 9.57
C GLY A 85 0.40 -1.67 9.25
N VAL A 86 0.02 -1.64 7.97
CA VAL A 86 -1.38 -1.49 7.52
C VAL A 86 -1.70 -2.57 6.50
N GLY A 87 -2.25 -3.67 6.98
CA GLY A 87 -2.73 -4.79 6.17
C GLY A 87 -4.25 -4.80 6.05
N GLY A 88 -4.79 -5.95 5.61
CA GLY A 88 -6.25 -6.12 5.43
C GLY A 88 -7.07 -5.88 6.69
N ARG A 89 -6.53 -6.22 7.87
CA ARG A 89 -7.16 -5.96 9.17
C ARG A 89 -7.33 -4.47 9.42
N GLU A 90 -6.27 -3.70 9.31
CA GLU A 90 -6.26 -2.25 9.52
C GLU A 90 -7.15 -1.55 8.49
N ILE A 91 -7.06 -1.94 7.22
CA ILE A 91 -7.94 -1.43 6.16
C ILE A 91 -9.41 -1.70 6.47
N GLY A 92 -9.73 -2.87 7.01
CA GLY A 92 -11.09 -3.19 7.44
C GLY A 92 -11.60 -2.25 8.54
N TYR A 93 -10.78 -1.98 9.56
CA TYR A 93 -11.14 -1.05 10.63
C TYR A 93 -11.26 0.40 10.14
N LEU A 94 -10.36 0.84 9.28
CA LEU A 94 -10.39 2.18 8.67
C LEU A 94 -11.64 2.37 7.81
N TYR A 95 -11.94 1.41 6.94
CA TYR A 95 -13.11 1.48 6.05
C TYR A 95 -14.43 1.41 6.83
N GLY A 96 -14.51 0.54 7.82
CA GLY A 96 -15.69 0.44 8.69
C GLY A 96 -16.00 1.77 9.39
N GLN A 97 -14.98 2.46 9.90
CA GLN A 97 -15.15 3.77 10.51
C GLN A 97 -15.49 4.87 9.49
N TYR A 98 -14.85 4.87 8.32
CA TYR A 98 -15.19 5.79 7.24
C TYR A 98 -16.67 5.68 6.88
N ARG A 99 -17.15 4.45 6.64
CA ARG A 99 -18.56 4.20 6.33
C ARG A 99 -19.51 4.69 7.44
N ARG A 100 -19.16 4.48 8.71
CA ARG A 100 -19.96 4.97 9.84
C ARG A 100 -20.07 6.49 9.85
N LEU A 101 -19.00 7.20 9.54
CA LEU A 101 -18.96 8.67 9.54
C LEU A 101 -19.65 9.28 8.32
N LYS A 102 -19.46 8.69 7.15
CA LYS A 102 -20.03 9.19 5.88
C LYS A 102 -21.47 8.73 5.65
N GLY A 103 -21.86 7.60 6.22
CA GLY A 103 -23.21 7.04 6.03
C GLY A 103 -23.46 6.38 4.67
N VAL A 104 -22.43 6.25 3.82
CA VAL A 104 -22.54 5.72 2.45
C VAL A 104 -21.48 4.65 2.16
N TRP A 105 -21.72 3.88 1.10
CA TRP A 105 -20.77 2.90 0.57
C TRP A 105 -19.95 3.53 -0.57
N GLU A 106 -18.77 4.06 -0.26
CA GLU A 106 -17.82 4.58 -1.25
C GLU A 106 -16.66 3.59 -1.41
N ASN A 107 -16.85 2.58 -2.25
CA ASN A 107 -15.86 1.50 -2.42
C ASN A 107 -14.51 1.98 -2.96
N GLY A 108 -14.48 3.10 -3.67
CA GLY A 108 -13.27 3.69 -4.23
C GLY A 108 -12.37 4.40 -3.21
N VAL A 109 -12.83 4.66 -1.98
CA VAL A 109 -12.08 5.50 -1.02
C VAL A 109 -10.81 4.86 -0.47
N LEU A 110 -10.77 3.54 -0.37
CA LEU A 110 -9.66 2.76 0.19
C LEU A 110 -9.41 1.52 -0.67
N THR A 111 -8.16 1.19 -0.94
CA THR A 111 -7.80 -0.10 -1.55
C THR A 111 -7.24 -1.07 -0.51
N GLY A 112 -7.29 -2.37 -0.81
CA GLY A 112 -6.91 -3.43 0.12
C GLY A 112 -8.04 -3.94 1.00
N LYS A 113 -9.29 -3.58 0.68
CA LYS A 113 -10.48 -4.11 1.36
C LYS A 113 -10.69 -5.59 1.07
N GLY A 114 -11.34 -6.29 2.00
CA GLY A 114 -11.81 -7.66 1.77
C GLY A 114 -12.90 -7.73 0.70
N MET A 115 -13.00 -8.89 0.05
CA MET A 115 -14.00 -9.14 -1.00
C MET A 115 -15.44 -8.91 -0.53
N SER A 116 -15.74 -9.24 0.73
CA SER A 116 -17.09 -9.13 1.31
C SER A 116 -17.56 -7.68 1.54
N TYR A 117 -16.66 -6.69 1.42
CA TYR A 117 -16.99 -5.27 1.64
C TYR A 117 -16.35 -4.34 0.60
N GLY A 118 -16.43 -4.72 -0.65
CA GLY A 118 -16.10 -3.88 -1.79
C GLY A 118 -14.64 -3.95 -2.25
N GLY A 119 -13.90 -4.98 -1.84
CA GLY A 119 -12.55 -5.25 -2.33
C GLY A 119 -12.54 -5.96 -3.68
N SER A 120 -11.39 -5.96 -4.31
CA SER A 120 -11.10 -6.69 -5.53
C SER A 120 -10.30 -7.95 -5.23
N LEU A 121 -10.38 -8.94 -6.11
CA LEU A 121 -9.49 -10.10 -6.06
C LEU A 121 -8.04 -9.64 -6.22
N ILE A 122 -7.18 -10.09 -5.33
CA ILE A 122 -5.76 -9.73 -5.31
C ILE A 122 -4.90 -10.99 -5.39
N ARG A 123 -3.76 -10.90 -6.05
CA ARG A 123 -2.70 -11.91 -5.96
C ARG A 123 -1.67 -11.45 -4.94
N PRO A 124 -1.50 -12.14 -3.81
CA PRO A 124 -0.55 -11.75 -2.77
C PRO A 124 0.89 -11.65 -3.28
N GLU A 125 1.28 -12.47 -4.22
CA GLU A 125 2.62 -12.51 -4.82
C GLU A 125 2.86 -11.45 -5.92
N ALA A 126 1.85 -10.68 -6.31
CA ALA A 126 1.93 -9.78 -7.48
C ALA A 126 3.10 -8.79 -7.43
N THR A 127 3.35 -8.19 -6.27
CA THR A 127 4.47 -7.23 -6.11
C THR A 127 5.82 -7.92 -6.29
N GLY A 128 6.02 -9.09 -5.68
CA GLY A 128 7.25 -9.87 -5.83
C GLY A 128 7.45 -10.35 -7.26
N TYR A 129 6.40 -10.82 -7.91
CA TYR A 129 6.45 -11.23 -9.32
C TYR A 129 6.80 -10.04 -10.22
N GLY A 130 6.21 -8.89 -10.00
CA GLY A 130 6.52 -7.67 -10.75
C GLY A 130 7.97 -7.24 -10.63
N ALA A 131 8.58 -7.41 -9.45
CA ALA A 131 10.01 -7.15 -9.26
C ALA A 131 10.89 -8.09 -10.11
N VAL A 132 10.53 -9.36 -10.21
CA VAL A 132 11.28 -10.31 -11.07
C VAL A 132 11.08 -9.99 -12.55
N TYR A 133 9.87 -9.66 -12.99
CA TYR A 133 9.64 -9.23 -14.37
C TYR A 133 10.44 -7.97 -14.72
N TYR A 134 10.47 -7.00 -13.81
CA TYR A 134 11.28 -5.79 -14.00
C TYR A 134 12.78 -6.13 -14.09
N LEU A 135 13.29 -7.00 -13.22
CA LEU A 135 14.67 -7.48 -13.27
C LEU A 135 14.99 -8.14 -14.62
N GLN A 136 14.08 -8.97 -15.16
CA GLN A 136 14.26 -9.57 -16.46
C GLN A 136 14.39 -8.52 -17.58
N GLU A 137 13.57 -7.47 -17.56
CA GLU A 137 13.65 -6.39 -18.55
C GLU A 137 14.96 -5.57 -18.39
N VAL A 138 15.44 -5.34 -17.17
CA VAL A 138 16.75 -4.70 -16.93
C VAL A 138 17.88 -5.54 -17.51
N LEU A 139 17.90 -6.83 -17.21
CA LEU A 139 18.93 -7.74 -17.75
C LEU A 139 18.89 -7.80 -19.27
N LYS A 140 17.73 -7.86 -19.86
CA LYS A 140 17.55 -7.83 -21.31
C LYS A 140 18.08 -6.54 -21.93
N HIS A 141 17.88 -5.38 -21.27
CA HIS A 141 18.46 -4.10 -21.71
C HIS A 141 19.99 -4.15 -21.69
N GLU A 142 20.59 -4.86 -20.73
CA GLU A 142 22.01 -5.08 -20.61
C GLU A 142 22.54 -6.24 -21.48
N ASN A 143 21.72 -6.81 -22.36
CA ASN A 143 22.01 -7.99 -23.18
C ASN A 143 22.39 -9.23 -22.35
N ASP A 144 21.69 -9.42 -21.21
CA ASP A 144 21.91 -10.50 -20.26
C ASP A 144 20.60 -11.22 -19.91
N THR A 145 20.68 -12.35 -19.21
CA THR A 145 19.52 -13.17 -18.81
C THR A 145 19.58 -13.50 -17.31
N ILE A 146 18.44 -13.87 -16.73
CA ILE A 146 18.34 -14.29 -15.33
C ILE A 146 18.83 -15.72 -15.10
N GLU A 147 18.93 -16.52 -16.14
CA GLU A 147 19.28 -17.92 -16.07
C GLU A 147 20.70 -18.14 -15.51
N GLY A 148 20.83 -19.05 -14.56
CA GLY A 148 22.10 -19.38 -13.90
C GLY A 148 22.61 -18.32 -12.92
N LYS A 149 21.88 -17.21 -12.71
CA LYS A 149 22.29 -16.17 -11.77
C LYS A 149 21.94 -16.52 -10.32
N ARG A 150 22.76 -16.04 -9.40
CA ARG A 150 22.45 -16.07 -7.96
C ARG A 150 21.74 -14.79 -7.58
N LEU A 151 20.54 -14.92 -6.98
CA LEU A 151 19.73 -13.82 -6.52
C LEU A 151 19.81 -13.70 -5.00
N ALA A 152 20.26 -12.56 -4.49
CA ALA A 152 20.18 -12.23 -3.08
C ALA A 152 18.96 -11.35 -2.81
N ILE A 153 18.15 -11.70 -1.80
CA ILE A 153 16.92 -11.02 -1.45
C ILE A 153 17.04 -10.56 0.00
N SER A 154 16.84 -9.26 0.23
CA SER A 154 16.75 -8.68 1.58
C SER A 154 15.29 -8.62 2.01
N GLY A 155 14.99 -9.19 3.19
CA GLY A 155 13.63 -9.25 3.74
C GLY A 155 12.90 -10.56 3.48
N TYR A 156 12.02 -10.94 4.42
CA TYR A 156 11.27 -12.20 4.39
C TYR A 156 9.75 -11.95 4.52
N GLY A 157 9.29 -10.81 4.05
CA GLY A 157 7.87 -10.45 4.00
C GLY A 157 7.20 -10.94 2.71
N ASN A 158 5.97 -10.50 2.48
CA ASN A 158 5.17 -10.88 1.33
C ASN A 158 5.88 -10.65 -0.03
N VAL A 159 6.58 -9.53 -0.18
CA VAL A 159 7.30 -9.20 -1.42
C VAL A 159 8.50 -10.13 -1.60
N GLY A 160 9.34 -10.30 -0.58
CA GLY A 160 10.50 -11.21 -0.63
C GLY A 160 10.08 -12.65 -0.93
N TRP A 161 9.01 -13.12 -0.30
CA TRP A 161 8.45 -14.45 -0.60
C TRP A 161 7.97 -14.56 -2.06
N GLY A 162 7.27 -13.56 -2.57
CA GLY A 162 6.83 -13.53 -3.98
C GLY A 162 8.01 -13.53 -4.95
N ILE A 163 9.09 -12.80 -4.66
CA ILE A 163 10.31 -12.80 -5.47
C ILE A 163 10.92 -14.22 -5.50
N MET A 164 11.10 -14.85 -4.32
CA MET A 164 11.66 -16.20 -4.24
C MET A 164 10.82 -17.20 -5.06
N LYS A 165 9.51 -17.18 -4.88
CA LYS A 165 8.58 -18.06 -5.60
C LYS A 165 8.63 -17.89 -7.12
N LYS A 166 8.87 -16.67 -7.59
CA LYS A 166 8.90 -16.40 -9.05
C LYS A 166 10.26 -16.64 -9.67
N ALA A 167 11.35 -16.47 -8.89
CA ALA A 167 12.71 -16.64 -9.39
C ALA A 167 13.19 -18.09 -9.39
N ALA A 168 12.56 -18.96 -8.59
CA ALA A 168 12.78 -20.41 -8.59
C ALA A 168 12.02 -21.08 -9.74
#